data_1cfe01a1300fdcb2ca670c0064137036
#
_entry.id   1cfe01a1300fdcb2ca670c0064137036
#
_cell.length_a   1.000
_cell.length_b   1.000
_cell.length_c   1.000
_cell.angle_alpha   90.00
_cell.angle_beta   90.00
_cell.angle_gamma   90.00
#
_symmetry.space_group_name_H-M   'P 1'
#
loop_
_entity.id
_entity.type
_entity.pdbx_description
1 polymer ?
#
loop_
_entity_poly.entity_id
_entity_poly.type
_entity_poly.pdbx_seq_one_letter_code
_entity_poly.pdbx_strand_id
1 'polypeptide(L)'
;MKVGIIRAELQVPGSRSLKEKRHAIRSLKDQLHSRFRVSVAEVDHQDMLQRAAIGVAFVASDGKNAESRMTNLVNFVESFTGAMVLAIDKEILH
;
A
#
# COMPACT_ATOMS: atom_id res chain seq x y z
N MET A 1 -18.71 12.74 2.46
CA MET A 1 -17.28 12.46 2.30
C MET A 1 -16.96 11.11 2.91
N LYS A 2 -16.21 10.30 2.21
CA LYS A 2 -15.74 9.00 2.69
C LYS A 2 -14.21 8.99 2.75
N VAL A 3 -13.65 8.18 3.65
CA VAL A 3 -12.20 8.01 3.73
C VAL A 3 -11.90 6.52 3.61
N GLY A 4 -11.06 6.15 2.65
CA GLY A 4 -10.59 4.78 2.49
C GLY A 4 -9.23 4.60 3.14
N ILE A 5 -9.06 3.48 3.83
CA ILE A 5 -7.81 3.13 4.51
C ILE A 5 -7.44 1.70 4.14
N ILE A 6 -6.17 1.49 3.79
CA ILE A 6 -5.60 0.17 3.54
C ILE A 6 -4.34 0.02 4.39
N ARG A 7 -4.17 -1.15 5.02
CA ARG A 7 -2.91 -1.57 5.60
C ARG A 7 -2.51 -2.88 4.93
N ALA A 8 -1.36 -2.91 4.28
CA ALA A 8 -0.86 -4.10 3.60
C ALA A 8 0.42 -4.58 4.28
N GLU A 9 0.43 -5.85 4.68
CA GLU A 9 1.63 -6.54 5.15
C GLU A 9 2.31 -7.17 3.94
N LEU A 10 3.58 -6.87 3.75
CA LEU A 10 4.34 -7.26 2.57
C LEU A 10 5.59 -8.03 2.95
N GLN A 11 5.95 -8.99 2.09
CA GLN A 11 7.26 -9.61 2.09
C GLN A 11 8.04 -9.10 0.88
N VAL A 12 9.30 -8.74 1.10
CA VAL A 12 10.21 -8.32 0.02
C VAL A 12 11.27 -9.42 -0.12
N PRO A 13 11.01 -10.46 -0.96
CA PRO A 13 11.87 -11.62 -1.02
C PRO A 13 13.27 -11.27 -1.51
N GLY A 14 14.29 -11.88 -0.90
CA GLY A 14 15.66 -11.69 -1.32
C GLY A 14 16.31 -10.39 -0.93
N SER A 15 15.61 -9.51 -0.25
CA SER A 15 16.19 -8.26 0.23
C SER A 15 17.25 -8.53 1.29
N ARG A 16 18.46 -8.03 1.04
CA ARG A 16 19.62 -8.28 1.90
C ARG A 16 20.04 -7.08 2.73
N SER A 17 19.44 -5.94 2.49
CA SER A 17 19.73 -4.70 3.22
C SER A 17 18.49 -3.85 3.32
N LEU A 18 18.48 -2.93 4.29
CA LEU A 18 17.40 -1.95 4.39
C LEU A 18 17.34 -1.06 3.15
N LYS A 19 18.47 -0.80 2.52
CA LYS A 19 18.52 -0.02 1.28
C LYS A 19 17.77 -0.73 0.14
N GLU A 20 18.01 -2.03 -0.03
CA GLU A 20 17.28 -2.82 -1.05
C GLU A 20 15.78 -2.84 -0.77
N LYS A 21 15.40 -3.08 0.48
CA LYS A 21 13.99 -3.09 0.86
C LYS A 21 13.35 -1.71 0.60
N ARG A 22 14.00 -0.64 1.02
CA ARG A 22 13.48 0.72 0.81
C ARG A 22 13.33 1.06 -0.65
N HIS A 23 14.23 0.54 -1.50
CA HIS A 23 14.12 0.75 -2.94
C HIS A 23 12.84 0.13 -3.50
N ALA A 24 12.55 -1.12 -3.17
CA ALA A 24 11.33 -1.80 -3.60
C ALA A 24 10.07 -1.10 -3.07
N ILE A 25 10.07 -0.76 -1.78
CA ILE A 25 8.92 -0.09 -1.15
C ILE A 25 8.73 1.32 -1.69
N ARG A 26 9.80 2.05 -1.97
CA ARG A 26 9.71 3.38 -2.58
C ARG A 26 9.05 3.31 -3.95
N SER A 27 9.40 2.31 -4.77
CA SER A 27 8.78 2.13 -6.06
C SER A 27 7.27 1.94 -5.94
N LEU A 28 6.82 1.08 -5.01
CA LEU A 28 5.40 0.88 -4.75
C LEU A 28 4.72 2.16 -4.29
N LYS A 29 5.32 2.86 -3.32
CA LYS A 29 4.77 4.11 -2.79
C LYS A 29 4.66 5.19 -3.88
N ASP A 30 5.69 5.34 -4.70
CA ASP A 30 5.71 6.35 -5.76
C ASP A 30 4.62 6.06 -6.79
N GLN A 31 4.44 4.79 -7.18
CA GLN A 31 3.40 4.41 -8.12
C GLN A 31 1.99 4.61 -7.55
N LEU A 32 1.78 4.26 -6.29
CA LEU A 32 0.49 4.51 -5.62
C LEU A 32 0.19 6.00 -5.58
N HIS A 33 1.17 6.80 -5.17
CA HIS A 33 1.01 8.24 -5.07
C HIS A 33 0.73 8.88 -6.43
N SER A 34 1.50 8.55 -7.46
CA SER A 34 1.38 9.19 -8.77
C SER A 34 0.18 8.71 -9.57
N ARG A 35 -0.15 7.42 -9.50
CA ARG A 35 -1.24 6.84 -10.31
C ARG A 35 -2.61 7.00 -9.64
N PHE A 36 -2.66 6.87 -8.32
CA PHE A 36 -3.93 6.83 -7.59
C PHE A 36 -4.18 8.07 -6.74
N ARG A 37 -3.19 8.95 -6.63
CA ARG A 37 -3.28 10.19 -5.85
C ARG A 37 -3.72 9.95 -4.42
N VAL A 38 -3.07 8.99 -3.77
CA VAL A 38 -3.34 8.62 -2.39
C VAL A 38 -2.16 9.02 -1.51
N SER A 39 -2.42 9.15 -0.21
CA SER A 39 -1.36 9.25 0.78
C SER A 39 -0.87 7.85 1.10
N VAL A 40 0.44 7.65 1.15
CA VAL A 40 1.03 6.34 1.41
C VAL A 40 2.31 6.48 2.23
N ALA A 41 2.50 5.57 3.19
CA ALA A 41 3.69 5.56 4.03
C ALA A 41 4.00 4.12 4.46
N GLU A 42 5.26 3.85 4.77
CA GLU A 42 5.62 2.63 5.50
C GLU A 42 5.27 2.87 6.97
N VAL A 43 4.45 1.99 7.55
CA VAL A 43 3.87 2.21 8.89
C VAL A 43 4.36 1.23 9.94
N ASP A 44 5.09 0.19 9.55
CA ASP A 44 5.66 -0.79 10.49
C ASP A 44 6.79 -1.57 9.83
N HIS A 45 7.54 -2.32 10.62
CA HIS A 45 8.62 -3.20 10.20
C HIS A 45 9.79 -2.47 9.53
N GLN A 46 10.01 -1.19 9.88
CA GLN A 46 11.03 -0.36 9.26
C GLN A 46 12.43 -0.96 9.39
N ASP A 47 12.71 -1.70 10.47
CA ASP A 47 14.02 -2.30 10.73
C ASP A 47 14.17 -3.72 10.20
N MET A 48 13.12 -4.30 9.60
CA MET A 48 13.17 -5.64 9.06
C MET A 48 13.62 -5.62 7.60
N LEU A 49 14.47 -6.58 7.21
CA LEU A 49 15.05 -6.61 5.86
C LEU A 49 14.06 -7.09 4.80
N GLN A 50 13.15 -8.01 5.16
CA GLN A 50 12.27 -8.68 4.19
C GLN A 50 10.79 -8.49 4.49
N ARG A 51 10.45 -7.62 5.42
CA ARG A 51 9.06 -7.32 5.78
C ARG A 51 8.83 -5.82 5.74
N ALA A 52 7.65 -5.45 5.31
CA ALA A 52 7.20 -4.06 5.34
C ALA A 52 5.70 -4.02 5.57
N ALA A 53 5.22 -2.95 6.15
CA ALA A 53 3.79 -2.67 6.22
C ALA A 53 3.58 -1.28 5.64
N ILE A 54 2.68 -1.16 4.67
CA ILE A 54 2.32 0.14 4.11
C ILE A 54 0.92 0.52 4.50
N GLY A 55 0.73 1.80 4.79
CA GLY A 55 -0.57 2.39 5.01
C GLY A 55 -0.93 3.28 3.84
N VAL A 56 -2.18 3.20 3.38
CA VAL A 56 -2.70 4.02 2.28
C VAL A 56 -4.00 4.67 2.76
N ALA A 57 -4.17 5.95 2.44
CA ALA A 57 -5.41 6.65 2.75
C ALA A 57 -5.84 7.54 1.58
N PHE A 58 -7.15 7.63 1.37
CA PHE A 58 -7.70 8.51 0.35
C PHE A 58 -9.07 9.05 0.76
N VAL A 59 -9.46 10.15 0.15
CA VAL A 59 -10.77 10.78 0.33
C VAL A 59 -11.59 10.56 -0.93
N ALA A 60 -12.86 10.20 -0.76
CA ALA A 60 -13.81 10.07 -1.86
C ALA A 60 -15.10 10.84 -1.54
N SER A 61 -15.79 11.29 -2.59
CA SER A 61 -17.01 12.08 -2.43
C SER A 61 -18.20 11.25 -1.94
N ASP A 62 -18.27 9.99 -2.35
CA ASP A 62 -19.39 9.09 -2.00
C ASP A 62 -18.91 7.64 -1.86
N GLY A 63 -19.81 6.77 -1.38
CA GLY A 63 -19.48 5.37 -1.11
C GLY A 63 -19.16 4.55 -2.36
N LYS A 64 -19.86 4.80 -3.46
CA LYS A 64 -19.62 4.07 -4.72
C LYS A 64 -18.22 4.37 -5.26
N ASN A 65 -17.81 5.64 -5.25
CA ASN A 65 -16.49 6.05 -5.66
C ASN A 65 -15.41 5.48 -4.72
N ALA A 66 -15.69 5.51 -3.42
CA ALA A 66 -14.76 4.95 -2.43
C ALA A 66 -14.52 3.45 -2.67
N GLU A 67 -15.57 2.68 -2.91
CA GLU A 67 -15.46 1.24 -3.15
C GLU A 67 -14.74 0.93 -4.47
N SER A 68 -15.02 1.68 -5.53
CA SER A 68 -14.33 1.53 -6.80
C SER A 68 -12.84 1.79 -6.66
N ARG A 69 -12.46 2.87 -5.99
CA ARG A 69 -11.06 3.20 -5.74
C ARG A 69 -10.38 2.16 -4.86
N MET A 70 -11.08 1.68 -3.84
CA MET A 70 -10.56 0.64 -2.95
C MET A 70 -10.22 -0.62 -3.74
N THR A 71 -11.12 -1.08 -4.58
CA THR A 71 -10.90 -2.27 -5.40
C THR A 71 -9.69 -2.10 -6.32
N ASN A 72 -9.58 -0.97 -6.97
CA ASN A 72 -8.45 -0.69 -7.87
C ASN A 72 -7.12 -0.63 -7.13
N LEU A 73 -7.10 -0.03 -5.94
CA LEU A 73 -5.90 0.05 -5.11
C LEU A 73 -5.45 -1.33 -4.63
N VAL A 74 -6.38 -2.13 -4.13
CA VAL A 74 -6.06 -3.50 -3.66
C VAL A 74 -5.52 -4.34 -4.82
N ASN A 75 -6.17 -4.29 -5.98
CA ASN A 75 -5.69 -5.01 -7.15
C ASN A 75 -4.30 -4.58 -7.57
N PHE A 76 -4.01 -3.29 -7.53
CA PHE A 76 -2.68 -2.79 -7.87
C PHE A 76 -1.62 -3.29 -6.88
N VAL A 77 -1.88 -3.20 -5.59
CA VAL A 77 -0.93 -3.66 -4.57
C VAL A 77 -0.66 -5.15 -4.72
N GLU A 78 -1.71 -5.95 -4.95
CA GLU A 78 -1.57 -7.40 -5.12
C GLU A 78 -0.82 -7.78 -6.41
N SER A 79 -0.87 -6.93 -7.44
CA SER A 79 -0.17 -7.17 -8.71
C SER A 79 1.27 -6.66 -8.73
N PHE A 80 1.69 -5.93 -7.71
CA PHE A 80 3.05 -5.38 -7.68
C PHE A 80 4.08 -6.49 -7.56
N THR A 81 5.05 -6.51 -8.48
CA THR A 81 6.00 -7.63 -8.57
C THR A 81 7.18 -7.52 -7.61
N GLY A 82 7.46 -6.33 -7.07
CA GLY A 82 8.59 -6.10 -6.17
C GLY A 82 8.36 -6.56 -4.73
N ALA A 83 7.15 -7.00 -4.39
CA ALA A 83 6.82 -7.47 -3.05
C ALA A 83 5.66 -8.45 -3.13
N MET A 84 5.51 -9.28 -2.09
CA MET A 84 4.42 -10.23 -1.98
C MET A 84 3.49 -9.79 -0.87
N VAL A 85 2.19 -9.73 -1.15
CA VAL A 85 1.18 -9.41 -0.14
C VAL A 85 0.96 -10.61 0.76
N LEU A 86 1.14 -10.40 2.07
CA LEU A 86 0.86 -11.41 3.09
C LEU A 86 -0.53 -11.24 3.69
N ALA A 87 -0.97 -10.00 3.84
CA ALA A 87 -2.30 -9.68 4.37
C ALA A 87 -2.68 -8.27 3.96
N ILE A 88 -3.96 -8.02 3.72
CA ILE A 88 -4.51 -6.69 3.48
C ILE A 88 -5.72 -6.49 4.37
N ASP A 89 -5.68 -5.41 5.15
CA ASP A 89 -6.83 -4.90 5.88
C ASP A 89 -7.30 -3.62 5.18
N LYS A 90 -8.60 -3.50 5.00
CA LYS A 90 -9.19 -2.34 4.33
C LYS A 90 -10.47 -1.90 5.03
N GLU A 91 -10.70 -0.59 5.03
CA GLU A 91 -11.88 -0.02 5.67
C GLU A 91 -12.30 1.25 4.95
N ILE A 92 -13.59 1.50 4.86
CA ILE A 92 -14.14 2.76 4.39
C ILE A 92 -14.85 3.42 5.58
N LEU A 93 -14.35 4.59 5.95
CA LEU A 93 -14.91 5.38 7.04
C LEU A 93 -15.93 6.38 6.49
N HIS A 94 -17.01 6.53 7.21
CA HIS A 94 -18.13 7.42 6.85
C HIS A 94 -18.07 8.73 7.66
#